data_383a0cffbc073244b727c15c045bfc3b
#
_entry.id   383a0cffbc073244b727c15c045bfc3b
#
_cell.length_a   1.000
_cell.length_b   1.000
_cell.length_c   1.000
_cell.angle_alpha   90.00
_cell.angle_beta   90.00
_cell.angle_gamma   90.00
#
_symmetry.space_group_name_H-M   'P 1'
#
loop_
_entity.id
_entity.type
_entity.pdbx_description
1 polymer ?
#
loop_
_entity_poly.entity_id
_entity_poly.type
_entity_poly.pdbx_seq_one_letter_code
_entity_poly.pdbx_strand_id
1 'polypeptide(L)'
;MHYVLEPAADTIWDSAGTIATLEGVEDLAPTTDEGWFRVQHAAAVVSESGYLLLMPGRTMDGDDWQEISHGLVSTGASLMNAAEQQDADAIFDLGGQLYNVCVACHQRYWVENDQ
;
A
#
# COMPACT_ATOMS: atom_id res chain seq x y z
N MET A 1 10.05 6.29 5.98
CA MET A 1 9.07 5.60 5.11
C MET A 1 9.35 5.72 3.61
N HIS A 2 10.15 6.70 3.22
CA HIS A 2 10.49 6.89 1.82
C HIS A 2 11.15 5.66 1.17
N TYR A 3 11.98 4.94 1.92
CA TYR A 3 12.72 3.79 1.38
C TYR A 3 12.06 2.44 1.68
N VAL A 4 11.04 2.42 2.50
CA VAL A 4 10.37 1.17 2.90
C VAL A 4 8.96 1.13 2.40
N LEU A 5 8.12 2.05 2.87
CA LEU A 5 6.68 2.03 2.57
C LEU A 5 6.37 2.49 1.15
N GLU A 6 7.01 3.56 0.70
CA GLU A 6 6.71 4.13 -0.61
C GLU A 6 7.02 3.16 -1.76
N PRO A 7 8.21 2.51 -1.81
CA PRO A 7 8.45 1.52 -2.86
C PRO A 7 7.49 0.34 -2.82
N ALA A 8 7.08 -0.09 -1.63
CA ALA A 8 6.13 -1.19 -1.50
C ALA A 8 4.75 -0.78 -2.01
N ALA A 9 4.28 0.42 -1.67
CA ALA A 9 3.01 0.93 -2.16
C ALA A 9 3.04 1.09 -3.68
N ASP A 10 4.13 1.59 -4.24
CA ASP A 10 4.29 1.73 -5.69
C ASP A 10 4.20 0.38 -6.39
N THR A 11 4.79 -0.66 -5.82
CA THR A 11 4.70 -2.01 -6.38
C THR A 11 3.25 -2.47 -6.47
N ILE A 12 2.46 -2.21 -5.42
CA ILE A 12 1.04 -2.57 -5.40
C ILE A 12 0.27 -1.78 -6.46
N TRP A 13 0.47 -0.47 -6.52
CA TRP A 13 -0.24 0.38 -7.47
C TRP A 13 0.14 0.08 -8.92
N ASP A 14 1.40 -0.24 -9.18
CA ASP A 14 1.87 -0.60 -10.52
C ASP A 14 1.31 -1.95 -10.98
N SER A 15 0.81 -2.74 -10.05
CA SER A 15 0.23 -4.06 -10.33
C SER A 15 -1.29 -4.04 -10.39
N ALA A 16 -1.92 -2.85 -10.37
CA ALA A 16 -3.36 -2.71 -10.31
C ALA A 16 -3.89 -1.88 -11.47
N GLY A 17 -5.09 -2.24 -11.94
CA GLY A 17 -5.79 -1.48 -12.94
C GLY A 17 -5.35 -1.78 -14.37
N THR A 18 -5.59 -0.84 -15.27
CA THR A 18 -5.27 -0.96 -16.69
C THR A 18 -4.67 0.34 -17.20
N ILE A 19 -3.89 0.23 -18.27
CA ILE A 19 -3.35 1.39 -18.99
C ILE A 19 -3.94 1.40 -20.39
N ALA A 20 -4.57 2.50 -20.79
CA ALA A 20 -5.06 2.70 -22.14
C ALA A 20 -3.99 3.44 -22.94
N THR A 21 -3.55 2.86 -24.06
CA THR A 21 -2.55 3.45 -24.95
C THR A 21 -3.08 3.47 -26.38
N LEU A 22 -2.31 4.05 -27.28
CA LEU A 22 -2.65 4.04 -28.70
C LEU A 22 -2.66 2.63 -29.30
N GLU A 23 -2.00 1.68 -28.64
CA GLU A 23 -1.91 0.29 -29.09
C GLU A 23 -3.00 -0.58 -28.47
N GLY A 24 -3.78 -0.04 -27.51
CA GLY A 24 -4.85 -0.76 -26.84
C GLY A 24 -4.85 -0.56 -25.35
N VAL A 25 -5.46 -1.50 -24.64
CA VAL A 25 -5.57 -1.48 -23.18
C VAL A 25 -4.67 -2.58 -22.62
N GLU A 26 -3.82 -2.21 -21.68
CA GLU A 26 -2.93 -3.14 -21.00
C GLU A 26 -3.38 -3.33 -19.56
N ASP A 27 -3.55 -4.58 -19.16
CA ASP A 27 -3.87 -4.93 -17.78
C ASP A 27 -2.58 -4.98 -16.97
N LEU A 28 -2.53 -4.22 -15.88
CA LEU A 28 -1.34 -4.13 -15.03
C LEU A 28 -1.22 -5.31 -14.05
N ALA A 29 -2.27 -6.10 -13.88
CA ALA A 29 -2.22 -7.23 -12.95
C ALA A 29 -1.15 -8.23 -13.37
N PRO A 30 -0.45 -8.84 -12.39
CA PRO A 30 0.55 -9.85 -12.70
C PRO A 30 -0.04 -11.03 -13.46
N THR A 31 0.75 -11.60 -14.35
CA THR A 31 0.34 -12.77 -15.15
C THR A 31 1.09 -14.04 -14.75
N THR A 32 2.01 -13.95 -13.80
CA THR A 32 2.81 -15.09 -13.34
C THR A 32 2.74 -15.20 -11.82
N ASP A 33 2.97 -16.40 -11.30
CA ASP A 33 3.03 -16.63 -9.85
C ASP A 33 4.12 -15.79 -9.21
N GLU A 34 5.25 -15.62 -9.88
CA GLU A 34 6.34 -14.79 -9.39
C GLU A 34 5.91 -13.32 -9.25
N GLY A 35 5.15 -12.82 -10.22
CA GLY A 35 4.62 -11.47 -10.16
C GLY A 35 3.66 -11.29 -8.98
N TRP A 36 2.78 -12.24 -8.76
CA TRP A 36 1.86 -12.22 -7.61
C TRP A 36 2.61 -12.33 -6.30
N PHE A 37 3.67 -13.12 -6.25
CA PHE A 37 4.51 -13.24 -5.06
C PHE A 37 5.16 -11.91 -4.71
N ARG A 38 5.55 -11.14 -5.72
CA ARG A 38 6.13 -9.81 -5.53
C ARG A 38 5.13 -8.84 -4.93
N VAL A 39 3.87 -8.91 -5.38
CA VAL A 39 2.79 -8.10 -4.80
C VAL A 39 2.54 -8.51 -3.36
N GLN A 40 2.54 -9.80 -3.06
CA GLN A 40 2.37 -10.30 -1.71
C GLN A 40 3.48 -9.80 -0.77
N HIS A 41 4.72 -9.81 -1.23
CA HIS A 41 5.84 -9.25 -0.48
C HIS A 41 5.66 -7.77 -0.19
N ALA A 42 5.26 -6.99 -1.20
CA ALA A 42 5.02 -5.56 -1.02
C ALA A 42 3.91 -5.32 -0.01
N ALA A 43 2.85 -6.13 -0.05
CA ALA A 43 1.75 -6.02 0.91
C ALA A 43 2.21 -6.33 2.34
N ALA A 44 3.09 -7.32 2.50
CA ALA A 44 3.67 -7.63 3.80
C ALA A 44 4.48 -6.45 4.34
N VAL A 45 5.26 -5.79 3.49
CA VAL A 45 6.03 -4.61 3.88
C VAL A 45 5.09 -3.48 4.34
N VAL A 46 3.98 -3.28 3.63
CA VAL A 46 2.99 -2.26 4.00
C VAL A 46 2.42 -2.56 5.39
N SER A 47 2.02 -3.81 5.64
CA SER A 47 1.45 -4.21 6.92
C SER A 47 2.46 -4.03 8.05
N GLU A 48 3.68 -4.51 7.87
CA GLU A 48 4.73 -4.38 8.89
C GLU A 48 5.12 -2.92 9.11
N SER A 49 5.05 -2.09 8.07
CA SER A 49 5.32 -0.65 8.19
C SER A 49 4.33 0.03 9.14
N GLY A 50 3.06 -0.44 9.14
CA GLY A 50 2.08 0.06 10.09
C GLY A 50 2.51 -0.20 11.53
N TYR A 51 3.04 -1.38 11.81
CA TYR A 51 3.57 -1.70 13.14
C TYR A 51 4.79 -0.85 13.48
N LEU A 52 5.66 -0.60 12.50
CA LEU A 52 6.82 0.27 12.72
C LEU A 52 6.41 1.68 13.16
N LEU A 53 5.33 2.20 12.60
CA LEU A 53 4.82 3.52 12.97
C LEU A 53 4.27 3.55 14.40
N LEU A 54 3.89 2.40 14.94
CA LEU A 54 3.36 2.30 16.31
C LEU A 54 4.46 2.10 17.35
N MET A 55 5.71 1.94 16.94
CA MET A 55 6.81 1.72 17.87
C MET A 55 7.09 2.97 18.71
N PRO A 56 7.49 2.81 19.98
CA PRO A 56 7.96 3.93 20.79
C PRO A 56 9.06 4.69 20.07
N GLY A 57 9.00 6.01 20.12
CA GLY A 57 9.96 6.88 19.44
C GLY A 57 9.58 7.24 18.02
N ARG A 58 8.64 6.51 17.40
CA ARG A 58 8.10 6.84 16.08
C ARG A 58 6.68 7.35 16.16
N THR A 59 5.95 6.95 17.20
CA THR A 59 4.55 7.32 17.40
C THR A 59 4.42 8.80 17.69
N MET A 60 3.54 9.47 16.95
CA MET A 60 3.16 10.84 17.23
C MET A 60 1.96 10.87 18.18
N ASP A 61 1.72 12.02 18.81
CA ASP A 61 0.64 12.16 19.77
C ASP A 61 -0.72 12.02 19.11
N GLY A 62 -1.64 11.41 19.85
CA GLY A 62 -3.05 11.38 19.51
C GLY A 62 -3.52 10.06 18.92
N ASP A 63 -4.85 9.91 18.95
CA ASP A 63 -5.50 8.70 18.47
C ASP A 63 -5.44 8.57 16.95
N ASP A 64 -5.34 9.68 16.24
CA ASP A 64 -5.30 9.69 14.78
C ASP A 64 -4.09 8.93 14.23
N TRP A 65 -2.93 9.10 14.86
CA TRP A 65 -1.72 8.38 14.46
C TRP A 65 -1.90 6.88 14.59
N GLN A 66 -2.46 6.44 15.73
CA GLN A 66 -2.70 5.02 15.96
C GLN A 66 -3.73 4.47 15.01
N GLU A 67 -4.82 5.20 14.79
CA GLU A 67 -5.88 4.77 13.88
C GLU A 67 -5.38 4.61 12.44
N ILE A 68 -4.62 5.58 11.95
CA ILE A 68 -4.03 5.54 10.61
C ILE A 68 -3.04 4.38 10.50
N SER A 69 -2.21 4.19 11.52
CA SER A 69 -1.22 3.10 11.52
C SER A 69 -1.89 1.74 11.53
N HIS A 70 -2.98 1.57 12.30
CA HIS A 70 -3.77 0.34 12.28
C HIS A 70 -4.47 0.14 10.94
N GLY A 71 -4.93 1.21 10.30
CA GLY A 71 -5.49 1.15 8.96
C GLY A 71 -4.48 0.62 7.95
N LEU A 72 -3.24 1.04 8.08
CA LEU A 72 -2.15 0.57 7.22
C LEU A 72 -1.89 -0.92 7.44
N VAL A 73 -1.85 -1.37 8.70
CA VAL A 73 -1.68 -2.78 9.03
C VAL A 73 -2.81 -3.62 8.43
N SER A 74 -4.05 -3.20 8.63
CA SER A 74 -5.22 -3.93 8.14
C SER A 74 -5.27 -3.99 6.62
N THR A 75 -5.02 -2.85 5.96
CA THR A 75 -5.05 -2.79 4.51
C THR A 75 -3.93 -3.65 3.91
N GLY A 76 -2.74 -3.59 4.51
CA GLY A 76 -1.62 -4.43 4.08
C GLY A 76 -1.92 -5.92 4.22
N ALA A 77 -2.54 -6.32 5.33
CA ALA A 77 -2.91 -7.71 5.56
C ALA A 77 -3.96 -8.18 4.53
N SER A 78 -4.94 -7.34 4.23
CA SER A 78 -5.95 -7.64 3.22
C SER A 78 -5.34 -7.75 1.82
N LEU A 79 -4.41 -6.87 1.50
CA LEU A 79 -3.67 -6.92 0.23
C LEU A 79 -2.84 -8.19 0.12
N MET A 80 -2.20 -8.60 1.20
CA MET A 80 -1.41 -9.83 1.20
C MET A 80 -2.28 -11.05 0.91
N ASN A 81 -3.46 -11.09 1.53
CA ASN A 81 -4.42 -12.16 1.30
C ASN A 81 -4.94 -12.14 -0.14
N ALA A 82 -5.26 -10.96 -0.67
CA ALA A 82 -5.72 -10.82 -2.05
C ALA A 82 -4.65 -11.27 -3.05
N ALA A 83 -3.39 -10.95 -2.78
CA ALA A 83 -2.28 -11.38 -3.63
C ALA A 83 -2.09 -12.90 -3.57
N GLU A 84 -2.27 -13.50 -2.40
CA GLU A 84 -2.21 -14.95 -2.26
C GLU A 84 -3.32 -15.63 -3.08
N GLN A 85 -4.50 -15.03 -3.14
CA GLN A 85 -5.62 -15.50 -3.95
C GLN A 85 -5.49 -15.14 -5.42
N GLN A 86 -4.50 -14.33 -5.77
CA GLN A 86 -4.30 -13.79 -7.13
C GLN A 86 -5.55 -13.06 -7.65
N ASP A 87 -6.17 -12.28 -6.76
CA ASP A 87 -7.42 -11.57 -7.04
C ASP A 87 -7.11 -10.13 -7.48
N ALA A 88 -7.05 -9.93 -8.79
CA ALA A 88 -6.70 -8.64 -9.38
C ALA A 88 -7.71 -7.54 -9.02
N ASP A 89 -9.00 -7.87 -8.97
CA ASP A 89 -10.03 -6.88 -8.63
C ASP A 89 -9.89 -6.41 -7.19
N ALA A 90 -9.60 -7.34 -6.27
CA ALA A 90 -9.38 -6.99 -4.87
C ALA A 90 -8.11 -6.13 -4.73
N ILE A 91 -7.05 -6.42 -5.47
CA ILE A 91 -5.83 -5.61 -5.44
C ILE A 91 -6.14 -4.18 -5.90
N PHE A 92 -6.95 -4.02 -6.92
CA PHE A 92 -7.36 -2.69 -7.39
C PHE A 92 -8.11 -1.92 -6.30
N ASP A 93 -9.14 -2.55 -5.71
CA ASP A 93 -9.96 -1.91 -4.69
C ASP A 93 -9.15 -1.58 -3.42
N LEU A 94 -8.33 -2.54 -2.98
CA LEU A 94 -7.53 -2.36 -1.77
C LEU A 94 -6.38 -1.38 -1.99
N GLY A 95 -5.86 -1.29 -3.22
CA GLY A 95 -4.88 -0.28 -3.59
C GLY A 95 -5.46 1.13 -3.44
N GLY A 96 -6.74 1.30 -3.78
CA GLY A 96 -7.45 2.55 -3.55
C GLY A 96 -7.58 2.88 -2.06
N GLN A 97 -7.88 1.87 -1.23
CA GLN A 97 -7.93 2.05 0.21
C GLN A 97 -6.55 2.43 0.78
N LEU A 98 -5.50 1.78 0.29
CA LEU A 98 -4.13 2.11 0.68
C LEU A 98 -3.81 3.57 0.36
N TYR A 99 -4.18 4.02 -0.84
CA TYR A 99 -3.99 5.40 -1.23
C TYR A 99 -4.68 6.35 -0.25
N ASN A 100 -5.93 6.04 0.13
CA ASN A 100 -6.68 6.87 1.08
C ASN A 100 -5.99 6.94 2.44
N VAL A 101 -5.44 5.82 2.93
CA VAL A 101 -4.70 5.82 4.20
C VAL A 101 -3.46 6.70 4.09
N CYS A 102 -2.72 6.59 2.98
CA CYS A 102 -1.52 7.41 2.78
C CYS A 102 -1.86 8.89 2.68
N VAL A 103 -2.93 9.25 1.98
CA VAL A 103 -3.39 10.65 1.87
C VAL A 103 -3.77 11.18 3.24
N ALA A 104 -4.54 10.42 4.02
CA ALA A 104 -4.96 10.84 5.36
C ALA A 104 -3.76 11.10 6.26
N CYS A 105 -2.77 10.21 6.23
CA CYS A 105 -1.56 10.36 7.02
C CYS A 105 -0.77 11.61 6.60
N HIS A 106 -0.59 11.80 5.30
CA HIS A 106 0.19 12.93 4.79
C HIS A 106 -0.50 14.27 5.04
N GLN A 107 -1.82 14.32 4.92
CA GLN A 107 -2.57 15.55 5.21
C GLN A 107 -2.46 15.94 6.68
N ARG A 108 -2.36 14.96 7.56
CA ARG A 108 -2.33 15.21 9.00
C ARG A 108 -0.92 15.49 9.51
N TYR A 109 0.10 14.76 9.02
CA TYR A 109 1.44 14.75 9.61
C TYR A 109 2.55 15.19 8.66
N TRP A 110 2.29 15.28 7.37
CA TRP A 110 3.31 15.69 6.41
C TRP A 110 3.54 17.18 6.51
N VAL A 111 4.78 17.57 6.70
CA VAL A 111 5.16 18.98 6.69
C VAL A 111 5.77 19.30 5.33
N GLU A 112 5.17 20.27 4.64
CA GLU A 112 5.48 20.54 3.23
C GLU A 112 6.96 20.80 2.97
N ASN A 113 7.63 21.51 3.87
CA ASN A 113 9.04 21.81 3.69
C ASN A 113 9.97 20.65 4.05
N ASP A 114 9.44 19.52 4.48
CA ASP A 114 10.21 18.31 4.74
C ASP A 114 10.30 17.40 3.50
N GLN A 115 9.67 17.78 2.46
CA GLN A 115 9.60 16.98 1.23
C GLN A 115 10.91 16.99 0.43
#